data_fc76b93a4ba92ab9274fd87fdb0857f0
#
_entry.id   fc76b93a4ba92ab9274fd87fdb0857f0
#
_cell.length_a   1.000
_cell.length_b   1.000
_cell.length_c   1.000
_cell.angle_alpha   90.00
_cell.angle_beta   90.00
_cell.angle_gamma   90.00
#
_symmetry.space_group_name_H-M   'P 1'
#
loop_
_entity.id
_entity.type
_entity.pdbx_description
1 polymer ?
#
loop_
_entity_poly.entity_id
_entity_poly.type
_entity_poly.pdbx_seq_one_letter_code
_entity_poly.pdbx_strand_id
1 'polypeptide(L)'
;MYNKRKASYEMGRENFMSSQQLVNLRIDFAFKQLFGTSGNEDILIAFLNAMLQDSLESPIVSLQFADPHLHREHEEDKLSILDISATLDTGTKVNVEIQLNNNHDMIKCSLYYWGRLYTAQLQKGMPYSSLHKTITINLLNFVMFPEYEAFHTTGVLWNRQQHKILSSDIEVHIVEISKLMQQWRNEQVNPWEDLFVRWLLLLPANEDEQLTQTLEDIAMNQDPILQKAMNKWERM
;
A
#
# COMPACT_ATOMS: atom_id res chain seq x y z
N MET A 1 -11.07 -18.48 -43.20
CA MET A 1 -11.43 -18.77 -41.78
C MET A 1 -10.67 -17.91 -40.76
N TYR A 2 -9.53 -17.34 -41.11
CA TYR A 2 -8.69 -16.53 -40.21
C TYR A 2 -9.30 -15.13 -39.92
N ASN A 3 -9.97 -14.51 -40.89
CA ASN A 3 -10.54 -13.15 -40.72
C ASN A 3 -11.83 -13.10 -39.87
N LYS A 4 -12.57 -14.20 -39.68
CA LYS A 4 -13.77 -14.21 -38.83
C LYS A 4 -13.47 -14.32 -37.34
N ARG A 5 -12.30 -14.88 -36.94
CA ARG A 5 -11.88 -14.96 -35.56
C ARG A 5 -11.28 -13.62 -35.06
N LYS A 6 -10.66 -12.85 -35.96
CA LYS A 6 -10.12 -11.51 -35.61
C LYS A 6 -11.24 -10.50 -35.38
N ALA A 7 -12.30 -10.54 -36.23
CA ALA A 7 -13.48 -9.66 -36.10
C ALA A 7 -14.32 -9.96 -34.84
N SER A 8 -14.42 -11.22 -34.41
CA SER A 8 -15.11 -11.57 -33.15
C SER A 8 -14.28 -11.24 -31.89
N TYR A 9 -12.96 -11.18 -32.02
CA TYR A 9 -12.05 -10.76 -30.94
C TYR A 9 -12.06 -9.24 -30.77
N GLU A 10 -12.17 -8.49 -31.88
CA GLU A 10 -12.29 -7.02 -31.86
C GLU A 10 -13.69 -6.56 -31.41
N MET A 11 -14.76 -7.28 -31.75
CA MET A 11 -16.12 -6.98 -31.27
C MET A 11 -16.35 -7.28 -29.79
N GLY A 12 -15.52 -8.14 -29.17
CA GLY A 12 -15.50 -8.37 -27.72
C GLY A 12 -14.78 -7.28 -26.94
N ARG A 13 -13.90 -6.51 -27.59
CA ARG A 13 -13.15 -5.40 -26.98
C ARG A 13 -13.95 -4.10 -26.87
N GLU A 14 -14.86 -3.83 -27.82
CA GLU A 14 -15.65 -2.59 -27.83
C GLU A 14 -16.73 -2.50 -26.73
N ASN A 15 -17.00 -3.59 -25.99
CA ASN A 15 -18.02 -3.60 -24.95
C ASN A 15 -17.47 -3.55 -23.52
N PHE A 16 -16.14 -3.40 -23.29
CA PHE A 16 -15.57 -3.43 -21.95
C PHE A 16 -15.22 -2.07 -21.34
N MET A 17 -15.27 -1.01 -22.10
CA MET A 17 -15.09 0.33 -21.57
C MET A 17 -16.21 1.28 -22.00
N SER A 18 -17.35 1.24 -21.30
CA SER A 18 -18.14 2.44 -21.16
C SER A 18 -17.26 3.47 -20.44
N SER A 19 -17.25 4.71 -20.87
CA SER A 19 -16.49 5.85 -20.36
C SER A 19 -16.80 6.22 -18.91
N GLN A 20 -16.82 5.27 -17.99
CA GLN A 20 -16.87 5.52 -16.56
C GLN A 20 -15.45 5.89 -16.12
N GLN A 21 -15.29 7.16 -15.77
CA GLN A 21 -14.03 7.68 -15.25
C GLN A 21 -13.73 6.95 -13.92
N LEU A 22 -12.71 6.10 -13.90
CA LEU A 22 -12.26 5.38 -12.71
C LEU A 22 -11.93 6.37 -11.59
N VAL A 23 -12.38 6.05 -10.38
CA VAL A 23 -12.09 6.87 -9.20
C VAL A 23 -10.59 6.83 -8.90
N ASN A 24 -10.02 7.96 -8.50
CA ASN A 24 -8.62 8.04 -8.11
C ASN A 24 -8.40 7.30 -6.77
N LEU A 25 -7.68 6.17 -6.82
CA LEU A 25 -7.39 5.35 -5.65
C LEU A 25 -6.44 6.02 -4.64
N ARG A 26 -5.82 7.15 -4.97
CA ARG A 26 -5.02 7.94 -4.02
C ARG A 26 -5.87 8.86 -3.14
N ILE A 27 -7.18 8.95 -3.40
CA ILE A 27 -8.13 9.61 -2.50
C ILE A 27 -8.40 8.67 -1.33
N ASP A 28 -8.27 9.16 -0.10
CA ASP A 28 -8.45 8.43 1.15
C ASP A 28 -9.69 7.51 1.14
N PHE A 29 -10.85 8.03 0.76
CA PHE A 29 -12.09 7.24 0.71
C PHE A 29 -11.99 6.04 -0.25
N ALA A 30 -11.48 6.25 -1.47
CA ALA A 30 -11.37 5.19 -2.47
C ALA A 30 -10.31 4.14 -2.06
N PHE A 31 -9.19 4.59 -1.48
CA PHE A 31 -8.16 3.73 -0.93
C PHE A 31 -8.72 2.82 0.18
N LYS A 32 -9.39 3.39 1.17
CA LYS A 32 -10.04 2.65 2.26
C LYS A 32 -11.12 1.69 1.75
N GLN A 33 -11.88 2.12 0.74
CA GLN A 33 -12.92 1.29 0.13
C GLN A 33 -12.34 0.03 -0.53
N LEU A 34 -11.22 0.14 -1.21
CA LEU A 34 -10.56 -0.99 -1.89
C LEU A 34 -9.78 -1.87 -0.91
N PHE A 35 -8.92 -1.27 -0.10
CA PHE A 35 -7.93 -2.00 0.72
C PHE A 35 -8.34 -2.19 2.16
N GLY A 36 -9.21 -1.35 2.72
CA GLY A 36 -9.56 -1.31 4.14
C GLY A 36 -10.94 -1.86 4.50
N THR A 37 -11.68 -2.41 3.53
CA THR A 37 -13.04 -2.91 3.74
C THR A 37 -13.03 -4.40 4.07
N SER A 38 -13.79 -4.81 5.10
CA SER A 38 -14.01 -6.22 5.42
C SER A 38 -14.53 -7.00 4.20
N GLY A 39 -13.93 -8.17 3.95
CA GLY A 39 -14.14 -8.97 2.74
C GLY A 39 -13.15 -8.66 1.60
N ASN A 40 -12.20 -7.75 1.83
CA ASN A 40 -11.09 -7.44 0.94
C ASN A 40 -9.72 -7.79 1.56
N GLU A 41 -9.71 -8.61 2.59
CA GLU A 41 -8.48 -9.00 3.30
C GLU A 41 -7.44 -9.60 2.34
N ASP A 42 -7.86 -10.37 1.36
CA ASP A 42 -7.00 -10.97 0.34
C ASP A 42 -6.34 -9.91 -0.57
N ILE A 43 -7.05 -8.82 -0.90
CA ILE A 43 -6.48 -7.69 -1.67
C ILE A 43 -5.41 -6.98 -0.83
N LEU A 44 -5.71 -6.68 0.44
CA LEU A 44 -4.73 -6.05 1.33
C LEU A 44 -3.54 -6.98 1.59
N ILE A 45 -3.75 -8.30 1.78
CA ILE A 45 -2.68 -9.29 1.93
C ILE A 45 -1.76 -9.28 0.71
N ALA A 46 -2.31 -9.31 -0.50
CA ALA A 46 -1.51 -9.29 -1.72
C ALA A 46 -0.68 -8.00 -1.84
N PHE A 47 -1.30 -6.85 -1.56
CA PHE A 47 -0.62 -5.56 -1.53
C PHE A 47 0.51 -5.55 -0.49
N LEU A 48 0.23 -5.96 0.76
CA LEU A 48 1.23 -5.97 1.83
C LEU A 48 2.35 -6.99 1.59
N ASN A 49 2.06 -8.16 1.02
CA ASN A 49 3.09 -9.12 0.63
C ASN A 49 4.03 -8.57 -0.44
N ALA A 50 3.50 -7.79 -1.39
CA ALA A 50 4.34 -7.10 -2.36
C ALA A 50 5.20 -6.00 -1.72
N MET A 51 4.63 -5.25 -0.75
CA MET A 51 5.31 -4.14 -0.07
C MET A 51 6.39 -4.59 0.92
N LEU A 52 6.16 -5.69 1.62
CA LEU A 52 6.92 -6.09 2.81
C LEU A 52 7.74 -7.37 2.61
N GLN A 53 7.99 -7.78 1.35
CA GLN A 53 8.73 -9.03 1.04
C GLN A 53 10.10 -9.08 1.71
N ASP A 54 10.80 -7.93 1.85
CA ASP A 54 12.12 -7.83 2.48
C ASP A 54 12.05 -7.51 3.99
N SER A 55 10.85 -7.26 4.51
CA SER A 55 10.61 -6.81 5.89
C SER A 55 10.10 -7.93 6.80
N LEU A 56 9.56 -9.00 6.20
CA LEU A 56 8.96 -10.13 6.91
C LEU A 56 9.71 -11.42 6.60
N GLU A 57 9.81 -12.30 7.62
CA GLU A 57 10.46 -13.61 7.48
C GLU A 57 9.67 -14.60 6.62
N SER A 58 8.36 -14.39 6.52
CA SER A 58 7.44 -15.24 5.73
C SER A 58 6.29 -14.41 5.17
N PRO A 59 5.68 -14.84 4.06
CA PRO A 59 4.51 -14.17 3.52
C PRO A 59 3.34 -14.15 4.51
N ILE A 60 2.57 -13.06 4.48
CA ILE A 60 1.33 -12.90 5.23
C ILE A 60 0.30 -13.89 4.68
N VAL A 61 -0.27 -14.72 5.54
CA VAL A 61 -1.32 -15.68 5.17
C VAL A 61 -2.71 -15.23 5.63
N SER A 62 -2.76 -14.42 6.68
CA SER A 62 -4.00 -13.80 7.16
C SER A 62 -3.73 -12.49 7.89
N LEU A 63 -4.74 -11.64 7.96
CA LEU A 63 -4.73 -10.42 8.77
C LEU A 63 -6.11 -10.14 9.35
N GLN A 64 -6.15 -9.28 10.34
CA GLN A 64 -7.37 -8.73 10.90
C GLN A 64 -7.30 -7.20 10.82
N PHE A 65 -8.35 -6.57 10.28
CA PHE A 65 -8.47 -5.12 10.38
C PHE A 65 -8.56 -4.72 11.85
N ALA A 66 -7.79 -3.72 12.24
CA ALA A 66 -7.85 -3.11 13.55
C ALA A 66 -8.70 -1.84 13.50
N ASP A 67 -9.18 -1.39 14.65
CA ASP A 67 -9.87 -0.10 14.75
C ASP A 67 -8.90 1.01 14.29
N PRO A 68 -9.23 1.78 13.26
CA PRO A 68 -8.39 2.87 12.79
C PRO A 68 -8.33 4.05 13.77
N HIS A 69 -9.25 4.11 14.74
CA HIS A 69 -9.26 5.17 15.75
C HIS A 69 -8.22 4.88 16.84
N LEU A 70 -7.20 5.70 16.91
CA LEU A 70 -6.24 5.63 18.00
C LEU A 70 -6.93 6.13 19.29
N HIS A 71 -7.01 5.24 20.29
CA HIS A 71 -7.61 5.58 21.58
C HIS A 71 -6.95 6.80 22.19
N ARG A 72 -7.76 7.75 22.67
CA ARG A 72 -7.30 8.86 23.48
C ARG A 72 -7.19 8.40 24.92
N GLU A 73 -6.09 8.70 25.58
CA GLU A 73 -5.98 8.51 27.02
C GLU A 73 -6.64 9.67 27.78
N HIS A 74 -6.66 10.86 27.16
CA HIS A 74 -7.31 12.06 27.67
C HIS A 74 -8.15 12.74 26.56
N GLU A 75 -9.20 13.48 26.94
CA GLU A 75 -10.06 14.21 26.00
C GLU A 75 -9.29 15.24 25.16
N GLU A 76 -8.20 15.79 25.71
CA GLU A 76 -7.34 16.77 25.06
C GLU A 76 -6.36 16.15 24.05
N ASP A 77 -6.21 14.82 24.02
CA ASP A 77 -5.33 14.14 23.07
C ASP A 77 -5.78 14.38 21.63
N LYS A 78 -4.81 14.54 20.74
CA LYS A 78 -5.08 14.67 19.31
C LYS A 78 -5.90 13.48 18.81
N LEU A 79 -7.08 13.75 18.23
CA LEU A 79 -7.83 12.72 17.53
C LEU A 79 -7.02 12.31 16.30
N SER A 80 -6.63 11.05 16.24
CA SER A 80 -5.90 10.48 15.12
C SER A 80 -6.66 9.27 14.59
N ILE A 81 -6.97 9.31 13.29
CA ILE A 81 -7.65 8.24 12.58
C ILE A 81 -6.69 7.78 11.51
N LEU A 82 -6.34 6.50 11.54
CA LEU A 82 -5.48 5.86 10.56
C LEU A 82 -6.28 5.54 9.29
N ASP A 83 -5.60 5.53 8.14
CA ASP A 83 -6.28 5.15 6.91
C ASP A 83 -6.60 3.65 6.91
N ILE A 84 -5.58 2.80 7.07
CA ILE A 84 -5.78 1.36 7.23
C ILE A 84 -4.89 0.86 8.36
N SER A 85 -5.47 0.17 9.33
CA SER A 85 -4.75 -0.49 10.41
C SER A 85 -5.06 -1.99 10.40
N ALA A 86 -4.03 -2.82 10.48
CA ALA A 86 -4.17 -4.27 10.48
C ALA A 86 -3.19 -4.95 11.45
N THR A 87 -3.60 -6.11 11.93
CA THR A 87 -2.74 -7.05 12.67
C THR A 87 -2.54 -8.29 11.82
N LEU A 88 -1.28 -8.60 11.53
CA LEU A 88 -0.91 -9.79 10.76
C LEU A 88 -0.99 -11.05 11.63
N ASP A 89 -0.99 -12.21 11.01
CA ASP A 89 -0.95 -13.53 11.66
C ASP A 89 0.23 -13.72 12.62
N THR A 90 1.36 -13.05 12.36
CA THR A 90 2.53 -12.99 13.25
C THR A 90 2.37 -12.09 14.48
N GLY A 91 1.26 -11.35 14.59
CA GLY A 91 1.06 -10.29 15.57
C GLY A 91 1.61 -8.93 15.19
N THR A 92 2.38 -8.83 14.11
CA THR A 92 2.90 -7.56 13.58
C THR A 92 1.78 -6.57 13.31
N LYS A 93 1.95 -5.32 13.75
CA LYS A 93 1.01 -4.23 13.50
C LYS A 93 1.44 -3.47 12.26
N VAL A 94 0.50 -3.26 11.35
CA VAL A 94 0.75 -2.49 10.12
C VAL A 94 -0.24 -1.34 10.04
N ASN A 95 0.26 -0.16 9.73
CA ASN A 95 -0.51 1.02 9.36
C ASN A 95 -0.15 1.45 7.95
N VAL A 96 -1.15 1.71 7.11
CA VAL A 96 -0.95 2.26 5.77
C VAL A 96 -1.66 3.61 5.69
N GLU A 97 -0.92 4.64 5.33
CA GLU A 97 -1.39 6.02 5.16
C GLU A 97 -1.21 6.46 3.71
N ILE A 98 -2.17 7.20 3.17
CA ILE A 98 -2.07 7.80 1.84
C ILE A 98 -2.15 9.33 1.95
N GLN A 99 -1.21 10.03 1.31
CA GLN A 99 -1.09 11.49 1.41
C GLN A 99 -0.98 12.14 0.04
N LEU A 100 -1.94 13.01 -0.27
CA LEU A 100 -1.97 13.75 -1.54
C LEU A 100 -1.07 14.98 -1.51
N ASN A 101 -0.99 15.66 -0.35
CA ASN A 101 -0.31 16.95 -0.20
C ASN A 101 0.81 16.87 0.83
N ASN A 102 1.91 17.58 0.56
CA ASN A 102 3.03 17.67 1.49
C ASN A 102 2.77 18.75 2.56
N ASN A 103 2.50 18.31 3.78
CA ASN A 103 2.34 19.17 4.95
C ASN A 103 3.66 19.41 5.72
N HIS A 104 4.81 18.92 5.18
CA HIS A 104 6.17 19.06 5.74
C HIS A 104 6.40 18.42 7.11
N ASP A 105 5.51 17.58 7.59
CA ASP A 105 5.60 16.92 8.91
C ASP A 105 5.44 15.38 8.85
N MET A 106 5.48 14.81 7.65
CA MET A 106 5.16 13.40 7.39
C MET A 106 5.97 12.42 8.23
N ILE A 107 7.29 12.64 8.39
CA ILE A 107 8.14 11.79 9.23
C ILE A 107 7.69 11.82 10.70
N LYS A 108 7.38 13.02 11.23
CA LYS A 108 6.92 13.16 12.61
C LYS A 108 5.56 12.51 12.81
N CYS A 109 4.66 12.66 11.84
CA CYS A 109 3.34 12.05 11.83
C CYS A 109 3.46 10.51 11.84
N SER A 110 4.29 9.96 10.96
CA SER A 110 4.54 8.53 10.85
C SER A 110 5.13 7.95 12.14
N LEU A 111 6.13 8.61 12.74
CA LEU A 111 6.71 8.21 14.02
C LEU A 111 5.71 8.31 15.18
N TYR A 112 4.84 9.31 15.18
CA TYR A 112 3.76 9.44 16.16
C TYR A 112 2.78 8.27 16.06
N TYR A 113 2.30 7.94 14.85
CA TYR A 113 1.40 6.81 14.64
C TYR A 113 2.06 5.49 14.98
N TRP A 114 3.31 5.28 14.58
CA TRP A 114 4.09 4.13 14.99
C TRP A 114 4.14 4.00 16.51
N GLY A 115 4.51 5.07 17.22
CA GLY A 115 4.62 5.08 18.68
C GLY A 115 3.30 4.75 19.37
N ARG A 116 2.18 5.32 18.86
CA ARG A 116 0.82 5.05 19.38
C ARG A 116 0.43 3.58 19.17
N LEU A 117 0.65 3.01 18.00
CA LEU A 117 0.36 1.61 17.69
C LEU A 117 1.24 0.66 18.50
N TYR A 118 2.53 0.98 18.65
CA TYR A 118 3.47 0.16 19.41
C TYR A 118 3.12 0.14 20.88
N THR A 119 2.90 1.28 21.50
CA THR A 119 2.56 1.39 22.93
C THR A 119 1.18 0.85 23.28
N ALA A 120 0.20 0.96 22.36
CA ALA A 120 -1.15 0.43 22.57
C ALA A 120 -1.23 -1.10 22.70
N GLN A 121 -0.16 -1.82 22.37
CA GLN A 121 -0.09 -3.27 22.53
C GLN A 121 0.07 -3.70 23.99
N LEU A 122 0.56 -2.82 24.88
CA LEU A 122 0.82 -3.13 26.27
C LEU A 122 -0.33 -2.71 27.17
N GLN A 123 -0.73 -3.62 28.06
CA GLN A 123 -1.60 -3.35 29.18
C GLN A 123 -0.82 -3.47 30.51
N LYS A 124 -1.38 -2.91 31.58
CA LYS A 124 -0.77 -2.97 32.88
C LYS A 124 -0.45 -4.42 33.30
N GLY A 125 0.83 -4.67 33.59
CA GLY A 125 1.33 -5.99 34.05
C GLY A 125 1.79 -6.91 32.93
N MET A 126 1.66 -6.53 31.65
CA MET A 126 2.22 -7.30 30.54
C MET A 126 3.74 -7.09 30.43
N PRO A 127 4.51 -8.13 30.07
CA PRO A 127 5.95 -7.99 29.84
C PRO A 127 6.23 -7.29 28.51
N TYR A 128 7.33 -6.55 28.41
CA TYR A 128 7.74 -5.91 27.15
C TYR A 128 8.03 -6.90 26.02
N SER A 129 8.32 -8.16 26.34
CA SER A 129 8.49 -9.24 25.34
C SER A 129 7.22 -9.61 24.60
N SER A 130 6.06 -9.11 25.01
CA SER A 130 4.78 -9.28 24.29
C SER A 130 4.54 -8.21 23.21
N LEU A 131 5.45 -7.23 23.06
CA LEU A 131 5.39 -6.27 21.97
C LEU A 131 5.77 -6.93 20.65
N HIS A 132 5.00 -6.67 19.64
CA HIS A 132 5.25 -7.10 18.26
C HIS A 132 5.76 -5.95 17.42
N LYS A 133 6.51 -6.28 16.38
CA LYS A 133 6.95 -5.34 15.34
C LYS A 133 5.78 -4.46 14.88
N THR A 134 6.06 -3.20 14.67
CA THR A 134 5.09 -2.23 14.13
C THR A 134 5.69 -1.56 12.90
N ILE A 135 4.94 -1.60 11.79
CA ILE A 135 5.33 -1.08 10.49
C ILE A 135 4.36 0.03 10.11
N THR A 136 4.89 1.18 9.67
CA THR A 136 4.09 2.22 9.03
C THR A 136 4.49 2.38 7.58
N ILE A 137 3.50 2.39 6.68
CA ILE A 137 3.66 2.55 5.23
C ILE A 137 2.99 3.87 4.84
N ASN A 138 3.77 4.77 4.25
CA ASN A 138 3.31 6.08 3.82
C ASN A 138 3.38 6.17 2.30
N LEU A 139 2.23 6.23 1.64
CA LEU A 139 2.08 6.34 0.20
C LEU A 139 1.90 7.82 -0.15
N LEU A 140 2.92 8.43 -0.75
CA LEU A 140 2.98 9.87 -0.99
C LEU A 140 2.77 10.19 -2.47
N ASN A 141 1.83 11.09 -2.77
CA ASN A 141 1.62 11.61 -4.13
C ASN A 141 2.53 12.80 -4.47
N PHE A 142 3.61 12.97 -3.73
CA PHE A 142 4.60 14.04 -3.92
C PHE A 142 6.01 13.52 -3.68
N VAL A 143 7.00 14.30 -4.14
CA VAL A 143 8.42 14.01 -3.89
C VAL A 143 8.80 14.57 -2.52
N MET A 144 9.26 13.68 -1.64
CA MET A 144 9.71 14.02 -0.29
C MET A 144 11.24 14.13 -0.20
N PHE A 145 11.95 13.23 -0.89
CA PHE A 145 13.40 13.13 -0.91
C PHE A 145 13.92 13.39 -2.32
N PRO A 146 14.04 14.66 -2.77
CA PRO A 146 14.49 14.97 -4.13
C PRO A 146 15.93 14.52 -4.42
N GLU A 147 16.72 14.28 -3.38
CA GLU A 147 18.09 13.79 -3.47
C GLU A 147 18.20 12.27 -3.74
N TYR A 148 17.11 11.52 -3.61
CA TYR A 148 17.09 10.08 -3.88
C TYR A 148 16.36 9.78 -5.19
N GLU A 149 16.95 8.93 -6.03
CA GLU A 149 16.29 8.43 -7.25
C GLU A 149 15.23 7.36 -6.93
N ALA A 150 15.47 6.57 -5.87
CA ALA A 150 14.54 5.53 -5.45
C ALA A 150 13.17 6.09 -5.06
N PHE A 151 12.11 5.45 -5.54
CA PHE A 151 10.74 5.78 -5.16
C PHE A 151 10.31 5.19 -3.82
N HIS A 152 11.09 4.24 -3.27
CA HIS A 152 10.83 3.59 -2.00
C HIS A 152 12.02 3.73 -1.06
N THR A 153 11.76 4.12 0.17
CA THR A 153 12.75 4.27 1.24
C THR A 153 12.24 3.58 2.49
N THR A 154 13.09 2.77 3.13
CA THR A 154 12.79 2.11 4.42
C THR A 154 13.66 2.67 5.52
N GLY A 155 13.03 3.20 6.57
CA GLY A 155 13.66 3.68 7.78
C GLY A 155 13.59 2.64 8.90
N VAL A 156 14.73 2.38 9.57
CA VAL A 156 14.85 1.43 10.69
C VAL A 156 15.66 2.05 11.84
N LEU A 157 15.57 1.45 13.02
CA LEU A 157 16.40 1.87 14.16
C LEU A 157 17.82 1.33 14.00
N TRP A 158 18.79 2.26 13.81
CA TRP A 158 20.17 1.94 13.45
C TRP A 158 21.16 2.19 14.58
N ASN A 159 22.05 1.22 14.87
CA ASN A 159 23.19 1.42 15.74
C ASN A 159 24.33 2.09 14.97
N ARG A 160 24.56 3.37 15.30
CA ARG A 160 25.53 4.23 14.60
C ARG A 160 26.97 3.73 14.71
N GLN A 161 27.36 3.15 15.83
CA GLN A 161 28.75 2.72 16.08
C GLN A 161 29.05 1.37 15.44
N GLN A 162 28.07 0.45 15.47
CA GLN A 162 28.25 -0.91 14.99
C GLN A 162 27.80 -1.09 13.53
N HIS A 163 27.19 -0.06 12.92
CA HIS A 163 26.65 -0.10 11.56
C HIS A 163 25.69 -1.30 11.33
N LYS A 164 24.79 -1.52 12.31
CA LYS A 164 23.81 -2.61 12.28
C LYS A 164 22.44 -2.13 12.74
N ILE A 165 21.39 -2.83 12.33
CA ILE A 165 20.05 -2.63 12.87
C ILE A 165 20.09 -2.90 14.38
N LEU A 166 19.62 -1.95 15.20
CA LEU A 166 19.53 -2.07 16.64
C LEU A 166 18.26 -2.83 17.07
N SER A 167 17.16 -2.56 16.41
CA SER A 167 15.87 -3.27 16.60
C SER A 167 15.11 -3.27 15.27
N SER A 168 14.44 -4.38 15.00
CA SER A 168 13.49 -4.54 13.90
C SER A 168 12.04 -4.20 14.29
N ASP A 169 11.79 -3.78 15.52
CA ASP A 169 10.44 -3.46 16.00
C ASP A 169 9.86 -2.21 15.34
N ILE A 170 10.72 -1.27 14.90
CA ILE A 170 10.33 -0.09 14.16
C ILE A 170 10.74 -0.20 12.70
N GLU A 171 9.77 -0.01 11.81
CA GLU A 171 10.00 0.10 10.39
C GLU A 171 9.03 1.11 9.76
N VAL A 172 9.58 2.03 8.99
CA VAL A 172 8.84 3.11 8.34
C VAL A 172 9.13 3.09 6.85
N HIS A 173 8.12 2.81 6.04
CA HIS A 173 8.21 2.85 4.59
C HIS A 173 7.68 4.19 4.07
N ILE A 174 8.43 4.81 3.18
CA ILE A 174 8.03 5.99 2.41
C ILE A 174 8.04 5.60 0.94
N VAL A 175 6.89 5.68 0.30
CA VAL A 175 6.73 5.39 -1.14
C VAL A 175 6.29 6.67 -1.85
N GLU A 176 7.11 7.13 -2.78
CA GLU A 176 6.89 8.36 -3.54
C GLU A 176 6.28 8.02 -4.91
N ILE A 177 4.95 7.96 -4.99
CA ILE A 177 4.18 7.55 -6.18
C ILE A 177 4.55 8.39 -7.41
N SER A 178 4.85 9.68 -7.22
CA SER A 178 5.25 10.58 -8.31
C SER A 178 6.56 10.13 -8.98
N LYS A 179 7.54 9.62 -8.22
CA LYS A 179 8.78 9.07 -8.77
C LYS A 179 8.54 7.76 -9.50
N LEU A 180 7.71 6.88 -8.91
CA LEU A 180 7.34 5.61 -9.56
C LEU A 180 6.66 5.85 -10.90
N MET A 181 5.73 6.81 -11.00
CA MET A 181 5.09 7.19 -12.26
C MET A 181 6.08 7.75 -13.29
N GLN A 182 7.08 8.51 -12.83
CA GLN A 182 8.16 8.97 -13.71
C GLN A 182 8.99 7.81 -14.26
N GLN A 183 9.34 6.84 -13.39
CA GLN A 183 10.08 5.64 -13.79
C GLN A 183 9.26 4.76 -14.75
N TRP A 184 7.94 4.63 -14.53
CA TRP A 184 7.04 3.95 -15.45
C TRP A 184 7.07 4.61 -16.85
N ARG A 185 6.89 5.92 -16.93
CA ARG A 185 6.91 6.67 -18.20
C ARG A 185 8.26 6.62 -18.92
N ASN A 186 9.34 6.41 -18.17
CA ASN A 186 10.69 6.24 -18.71
C ASN A 186 11.05 4.77 -18.98
N GLU A 187 10.09 3.83 -18.87
CA GLU A 187 10.29 2.38 -19.08
C GLU A 187 11.39 1.78 -18.18
N GLN A 188 11.57 2.35 -16.98
CA GLN A 188 12.57 1.91 -15.99
C GLN A 188 12.04 0.86 -15.02
N VAL A 189 10.73 0.64 -15.00
CA VAL A 189 10.05 -0.35 -14.15
C VAL A 189 9.07 -1.18 -14.98
N ASN A 190 8.93 -2.46 -14.61
CA ASN A 190 8.08 -3.39 -15.35
C ASN A 190 7.08 -4.10 -14.42
N PRO A 191 5.77 -3.76 -14.44
CA PRO A 191 4.77 -4.38 -13.58
C PRO A 191 4.46 -5.85 -13.94
N TRP A 192 4.90 -6.33 -15.12
CA TRP A 192 4.77 -7.75 -15.48
C TRP A 192 5.68 -8.64 -14.63
N GLU A 193 6.87 -8.15 -14.29
CA GLU A 193 7.92 -8.90 -13.60
C GLU A 193 8.01 -8.57 -12.11
N ASP A 194 7.70 -7.33 -11.73
CA ASP A 194 7.83 -6.83 -10.37
C ASP A 194 6.45 -6.66 -9.71
N LEU A 195 6.16 -7.53 -8.74
CA LEU A 195 4.90 -7.53 -7.99
C LEU A 195 4.73 -6.26 -7.15
N PHE A 196 5.81 -5.74 -6.59
CA PHE A 196 5.80 -4.51 -5.80
C PHE A 196 5.42 -3.30 -6.67
N VAL A 197 6.08 -3.15 -7.81
CA VAL A 197 5.79 -2.12 -8.81
C VAL A 197 4.34 -2.24 -9.30
N ARG A 198 3.89 -3.45 -9.60
CA ARG A 198 2.52 -3.74 -10.08
C ARG A 198 1.45 -3.21 -9.13
N TRP A 199 1.52 -3.57 -7.85
CA TRP A 199 0.54 -3.15 -6.85
C TRP A 199 0.58 -1.65 -6.56
N LEU A 200 1.76 -1.03 -6.58
CA LEU A 200 1.88 0.41 -6.41
C LEU A 200 1.35 1.20 -7.60
N LEU A 201 1.60 0.72 -8.82
CA LEU A 201 1.10 1.37 -10.04
C LEU A 201 -0.42 1.30 -10.19
N LEU A 202 -1.11 0.40 -9.49
CA LEU A 202 -2.57 0.39 -9.43
C LEU A 202 -3.13 1.71 -8.87
N LEU A 203 -2.45 2.34 -7.92
CA LEU A 203 -2.92 3.56 -7.26
C LEU A 203 -3.08 4.75 -8.20
N PRO A 204 -2.11 5.06 -9.09
CA PRO A 204 -2.20 6.15 -10.05
C PRO A 204 -2.76 5.73 -11.42
N ALA A 205 -3.19 4.47 -11.62
CA ALA A 205 -3.52 3.93 -12.95
C ALA A 205 -4.63 4.72 -13.67
N ASN A 206 -5.57 5.32 -12.94
CA ASN A 206 -6.63 6.16 -13.53
C ASN A 206 -6.12 7.41 -14.28
N GLU A 207 -4.83 7.76 -14.15
CA GLU A 207 -4.22 8.92 -14.81
C GLU A 207 -3.47 8.56 -16.10
N ASP A 208 -3.36 7.26 -16.42
CA ASP A 208 -2.57 6.75 -17.54
C ASP A 208 -3.27 5.54 -18.16
N GLU A 209 -3.84 5.75 -19.35
CA GLU A 209 -4.62 4.73 -20.07
C GLU A 209 -3.77 3.51 -20.45
N GLN A 210 -2.50 3.74 -20.84
CA GLN A 210 -1.57 2.65 -21.17
C GLN A 210 -1.26 1.80 -19.92
N LEU A 211 -1.09 2.45 -18.78
CA LEU A 211 -0.88 1.77 -17.50
C LEU A 211 -2.11 0.94 -17.09
N THR A 212 -3.31 1.54 -17.18
CA THR A 212 -4.56 0.84 -16.87
C THR A 212 -4.70 -0.41 -17.74
N GLN A 213 -4.51 -0.30 -19.06
CA GLN A 213 -4.58 -1.44 -19.98
C GLN A 213 -3.52 -2.51 -19.66
N THR A 214 -2.31 -2.08 -19.31
CA THR A 214 -1.23 -3.02 -18.92
C THR A 214 -1.61 -3.81 -17.66
N LEU A 215 -2.18 -3.15 -16.64
CA LEU A 215 -2.62 -3.81 -15.42
C LEU A 215 -3.82 -4.74 -15.64
N GLU A 216 -4.76 -4.39 -16.54
CA GLU A 216 -5.86 -5.26 -16.96
C GLU A 216 -5.32 -6.53 -17.63
N ASP A 217 -4.38 -6.39 -18.55
CA ASP A 217 -3.76 -7.52 -19.23
C ASP A 217 -3.01 -8.44 -18.23
N ILE A 218 -2.30 -7.87 -17.26
CA ILE A 218 -1.65 -8.64 -16.18
C ILE A 218 -2.70 -9.37 -15.32
N ALA A 219 -3.74 -8.66 -14.90
CA ALA A 219 -4.82 -9.19 -14.07
C ALA A 219 -5.50 -10.39 -14.75
N MET A 220 -5.81 -10.28 -16.03
CA MET A 220 -6.45 -11.37 -16.79
C MET A 220 -5.55 -12.59 -17.02
N ASN A 221 -4.24 -12.38 -17.17
CA ASN A 221 -3.34 -13.46 -17.58
C ASN A 221 -2.61 -14.15 -16.42
N GLN A 222 -2.34 -13.43 -15.30
CA GLN A 222 -1.46 -14.01 -14.27
C GLN A 222 -1.75 -13.59 -12.82
N ASP A 223 -2.65 -12.64 -12.56
CA ASP A 223 -2.87 -12.14 -11.18
C ASP A 223 -4.37 -12.06 -10.84
N PRO A 224 -4.97 -13.17 -10.37
CA PRO A 224 -6.41 -13.22 -10.03
C PRO A 224 -6.81 -12.24 -8.90
N ILE A 225 -5.89 -11.91 -7.98
CA ILE A 225 -6.18 -10.96 -6.89
C ILE A 225 -6.18 -9.54 -7.42
N LEU A 226 -5.24 -9.19 -8.31
CA LEU A 226 -5.26 -7.93 -9.03
C LEU A 226 -6.56 -7.79 -9.84
N GLN A 227 -6.99 -8.86 -10.53
CA GLN A 227 -8.26 -8.86 -11.26
C GLN A 227 -9.45 -8.58 -10.33
N LYS A 228 -9.48 -9.21 -9.15
CA LYS A 228 -10.50 -8.94 -8.13
C LYS A 228 -10.47 -7.47 -7.70
N ALA A 229 -9.27 -6.91 -7.46
CA ALA A 229 -9.09 -5.52 -7.06
C ALA A 229 -9.59 -4.55 -8.15
N MET A 230 -9.22 -4.76 -9.41
CA MET A 230 -9.66 -3.94 -10.55
C MET A 230 -11.17 -4.03 -10.77
N ASN A 231 -11.77 -5.22 -10.73
CA ASN A 231 -13.22 -5.40 -10.83
C ASN A 231 -14.00 -4.67 -9.70
N LYS A 232 -13.40 -4.55 -8.51
CA LYS A 232 -14.01 -3.77 -7.41
C LYS A 232 -13.83 -2.28 -7.64
N TRP A 233 -12.67 -1.86 -8.11
CA TRP A 233 -12.38 -0.46 -8.44
C TRP A 233 -13.33 0.08 -9.53
N GLU A 234 -13.61 -0.68 -10.59
CA GLU A 234 -14.57 -0.31 -11.64
C GLU A 234 -16.01 -0.09 -11.14
N ARG A 235 -16.36 -0.68 -10.00
CA ARG A 235 -17.70 -0.59 -9.39
C ARG A 235 -17.83 0.53 -8.36
N MET A 236 -16.79 1.28 -8.09
CA MET A 236 -16.79 2.42 -7.19
C MET A 236 -17.27 3.69 -7.89
#